data_0aab1bcf642bf2f2fcb934548e849937
#
_entry.id   0aab1bcf642bf2f2fcb934548e849937
#
_cell.length_a   1.000
_cell.length_b   1.000
_cell.length_c   1.000
_cell.angle_alpha   90.00
_cell.angle_beta   90.00
_cell.angle_gamma   90.00
#
_symmetry.space_group_name_H-M   'P 1'
#
loop_
_entity.id
_entity.type
_entity.pdbx_description
1 polymer ?
#
loop_
_entity_poly.entity_id
_entity_poly.type
_entity_poly.pdbx_seq_one_letter_code
_entity_poly.pdbx_strand_id
1 'polypeptide(L)'
;PSGFVPAGGILQTLHSESISEVSSTSTSYADTGFNLSITPSSTSSKILIYFEFGSYFFGSNASNEVGVAYKLVRDSTDIKAYEDNGAYTMKVERGASNYWETFRTSLTHFDSPSTTSAVNYKLQFARKIGGTATIKGVTKVILQEIAQ
;
A
#
# COMPACT_ATOMS: atom_id res chain seq x y z
N PRO A 1 14.07 30.17 18.89
CA PRO A 1 12.63 29.98 19.01
C PRO A 1 12.30 28.64 18.38
N SER A 2 11.95 27.63 19.18
CA SER A 2 11.36 26.40 18.67
C SER A 2 10.02 26.82 18.05
N GLY A 3 9.95 26.79 16.71
CA GLY A 3 8.73 27.18 16.03
C GLY A 3 7.58 26.28 16.49
N PHE A 4 6.57 26.90 17.09
CA PHE A 4 5.33 26.20 17.42
C PHE A 4 4.67 25.76 16.11
N VAL A 5 4.49 24.45 15.94
CA VAL A 5 3.71 23.89 14.83
C VAL A 5 2.30 23.65 15.36
N PRO A 6 1.28 24.33 14.80
CA PRO A 6 -0.09 24.14 15.26
C PRO A 6 -0.59 22.73 14.93
N ALA A 7 -1.65 22.29 15.63
CA ALA A 7 -2.33 21.02 15.32
C ALA A 7 -2.72 20.98 13.83
N GLY A 8 -2.48 19.84 13.19
CA GLY A 8 -2.63 19.66 11.75
C GLY A 8 -1.41 20.08 10.92
N GLY A 9 -0.42 20.73 11.52
CA GLY A 9 0.82 21.09 10.82
C GLY A 9 1.72 19.87 10.56
N ILE A 10 2.46 19.91 9.44
CA ILE A 10 3.40 18.85 9.07
C ILE A 10 4.71 19.06 9.84
N LEU A 11 5.13 18.06 10.60
CA LEU A 11 6.37 18.06 11.37
C LEU A 11 7.55 17.53 10.57
N GLN A 12 7.32 16.48 9.77
CA GLN A 12 8.31 15.93 8.86
C GLN A 12 7.64 15.22 7.68
N THR A 13 8.36 15.15 6.57
CA THR A 13 7.96 14.41 5.37
C THR A 13 9.11 13.52 4.94
N LEU A 14 8.86 12.23 4.78
CA LEU A 14 9.79 11.27 4.22
C LEU A 14 9.19 10.69 2.93
N HIS A 15 10.04 10.39 1.97
CA HIS A 15 9.61 9.73 0.75
C HIS A 15 10.65 8.72 0.27
N SER A 16 10.19 7.73 -0.46
CA SER A 16 11.03 6.78 -1.18
C SER A 16 10.37 6.42 -2.49
N GLU A 17 11.20 6.19 -3.51
CA GLU A 17 10.77 5.66 -4.79
C GLU A 17 11.57 4.39 -5.10
N SER A 18 10.92 3.43 -5.73
CA SER A 18 11.55 2.20 -6.19
C SER A 18 10.99 1.82 -7.55
N ILE A 19 11.84 1.26 -8.39
CA ILE A 19 11.43 0.63 -9.65
C ILE A 19 11.72 -0.86 -9.48
N SER A 20 10.66 -1.62 -9.25
CA SER A 20 10.76 -3.08 -9.14
C SER A 20 9.47 -3.72 -9.59
N GLU A 21 9.53 -5.03 -9.77
CA GLU A 21 8.37 -5.84 -10.10
C GLU A 21 8.25 -6.97 -9.09
N VAL A 22 7.06 -7.15 -8.54
CA VAL A 22 6.73 -8.26 -7.67
C VAL A 22 5.39 -8.84 -8.09
N SER A 23 5.38 -10.16 -8.30
CA SER A 23 4.20 -10.89 -8.76
C SER A 23 3.78 -11.94 -7.73
N SER A 24 2.49 -12.22 -7.67
CA SER A 24 1.95 -13.26 -6.81
C SER A 24 0.75 -13.97 -7.45
N THR A 25 0.71 -15.27 -7.25
CA THR A 25 -0.47 -16.12 -7.46
C THR A 25 -1.06 -16.62 -6.15
N SER A 26 -0.47 -16.20 -5.01
CA SER A 26 -0.92 -16.60 -3.67
C SER A 26 -2.18 -15.83 -3.25
N THR A 27 -3.09 -16.52 -2.60
CA THR A 27 -4.28 -15.92 -1.96
C THR A 27 -3.98 -15.36 -0.58
N SER A 28 -2.81 -15.68 -0.02
CA SER A 28 -2.32 -15.10 1.23
C SER A 28 -1.56 -13.80 0.95
N TYR A 29 -1.68 -12.84 1.87
CA TYR A 29 -0.91 -11.60 1.79
C TYR A 29 0.58 -11.85 1.90
N ALA A 30 1.34 -11.20 1.04
CA ALA A 30 2.80 -11.21 1.04
C ALA A 30 3.34 -9.78 0.94
N ASP A 31 4.51 -9.56 1.50
CA ASP A 31 5.19 -8.27 1.41
C ASP A 31 5.57 -7.97 -0.04
N THR A 32 5.35 -6.73 -0.46
CA THR A 32 5.77 -6.24 -1.78
C THR A 32 7.24 -5.86 -1.82
N GLY A 33 7.90 -5.72 -0.67
CA GLY A 33 9.20 -5.09 -0.53
C GLY A 33 9.15 -3.56 -0.45
N PHE A 34 8.01 -2.93 -0.76
CA PHE A 34 7.85 -1.48 -0.68
C PHE A 34 7.50 -1.07 0.74
N ASN A 35 8.40 -0.33 1.37
CA ASN A 35 8.24 0.11 2.75
C ASN A 35 9.03 1.39 3.01
N LEU A 36 8.69 2.08 4.10
CA LEU A 36 9.41 3.24 4.60
C LEU A 36 9.23 3.33 6.11
N SER A 37 10.30 3.70 6.81
CA SER A 37 10.25 3.92 8.26
C SER A 37 10.22 5.40 8.58
N ILE A 38 9.53 5.74 9.68
CA ILE A 38 9.48 7.08 10.26
C ILE A 38 9.62 6.97 11.78
N THR A 39 10.29 7.95 12.38
CA THR A 39 10.35 8.09 13.85
C THR A 39 9.51 9.27 14.26
N PRO A 40 8.32 9.07 14.84
CA PRO A 40 7.47 10.17 15.26
C PRO A 40 8.11 10.98 16.38
N SER A 41 7.92 12.29 16.36
CA SER A 41 8.44 13.22 17.38
C SER A 41 7.57 13.26 18.63
N SER A 42 6.32 12.81 18.55
CA SER A 42 5.36 12.76 19.66
C SER A 42 4.50 11.50 19.59
N THR A 43 4.12 10.99 20.76
CA THR A 43 3.15 9.88 20.88
C THR A 43 1.74 10.28 20.46
N SER A 44 1.42 11.57 20.39
CA SER A 44 0.14 12.07 19.91
C SER A 44 0.10 12.28 18.40
N SER A 45 1.25 12.30 17.71
CA SER A 45 1.32 12.54 16.27
C SER A 45 0.55 11.48 15.48
N LYS A 46 -0.03 11.92 14.37
CA LYS A 46 -0.57 11.01 13.34
C LYS A 46 0.38 10.92 12.16
N ILE A 47 0.37 9.79 11.49
CA ILE A 47 1.13 9.58 10.26
C ILE A 47 0.16 9.46 9.09
N LEU A 48 0.26 10.40 8.14
CA LEU A 48 -0.36 10.25 6.83
C LEU A 48 0.54 9.35 5.98
N ILE A 49 -0.04 8.26 5.51
CA ILE A 49 0.62 7.26 4.68
C ILE A 49 0.04 7.37 3.27
N TYR A 50 0.90 7.46 2.28
CA TYR A 50 0.54 7.46 0.87
C TYR A 50 1.41 6.48 0.12
N PHE A 51 0.79 5.52 -0.57
CA PHE A 51 1.41 4.65 -1.54
C PHE A 51 0.82 4.89 -2.93
N GLU A 52 1.67 5.00 -3.95
CA GLU A 52 1.28 5.02 -5.34
C GLU A 52 2.11 4.00 -6.11
N PHE A 53 1.47 3.14 -6.90
CA PHE A 53 2.14 2.08 -7.63
C PHE A 53 1.38 1.66 -8.89
N GLY A 54 2.07 1.00 -9.81
CA GLY A 54 1.45 0.34 -10.95
C GLY A 54 0.91 -1.03 -10.53
N SER A 55 -0.35 -1.31 -10.84
CA SER A 55 -0.96 -2.64 -10.71
C SER A 55 -1.11 -3.23 -12.10
N TYR A 56 -0.58 -4.42 -12.31
CA TYR A 56 -0.63 -5.13 -13.57
C TYR A 56 -1.30 -6.49 -13.35
N PHE A 57 -2.26 -6.80 -14.18
CA PHE A 57 -3.02 -8.04 -14.14
C PHE A 57 -2.81 -8.84 -15.42
N PHE A 58 -2.53 -10.11 -15.24
CA PHE A 58 -2.51 -11.06 -16.35
C PHE A 58 -3.55 -12.14 -16.08
N GLY A 59 -4.52 -12.26 -16.98
CA GLY A 59 -5.47 -13.37 -17.05
C GLY A 59 -5.20 -14.23 -18.27
N SER A 60 -5.38 -15.52 -18.15
CA SER A 60 -5.30 -16.50 -19.25
C SER A 60 -6.70 -17.01 -19.59
N ASN A 61 -6.81 -17.77 -20.70
CA ASN A 61 -8.05 -18.40 -21.13
C ASN A 61 -8.77 -19.25 -20.06
N ALA A 62 -8.03 -19.71 -19.05
CA ALA A 62 -8.58 -20.49 -17.94
C ALA A 62 -9.07 -19.60 -16.77
N SER A 63 -8.88 -18.27 -16.85
CA SER A 63 -9.15 -17.36 -15.76
C SER A 63 -9.72 -16.05 -16.30
N ASN A 64 -11.05 -15.99 -16.38
CA ASN A 64 -11.77 -14.80 -16.87
C ASN A 64 -11.66 -13.59 -15.94
N GLU A 65 -11.18 -13.79 -14.74
CA GLU A 65 -11.12 -12.77 -13.71
C GLU A 65 -9.75 -12.76 -13.02
N VAL A 66 -9.27 -11.59 -12.68
CA VAL A 66 -8.15 -11.41 -11.76
C VAL A 66 -8.54 -10.37 -10.72
N GLY A 67 -8.46 -10.73 -9.47
CA GLY A 67 -8.71 -9.85 -8.34
C GLY A 67 -7.51 -9.77 -7.41
N VAL A 68 -7.19 -8.57 -6.96
CA VAL A 68 -6.11 -8.30 -6.02
C VAL A 68 -6.65 -7.53 -4.83
N ALA A 69 -6.10 -7.82 -3.66
CA ALA A 69 -6.32 -7.02 -2.45
C ALA A 69 -5.00 -6.47 -1.94
N TYR A 70 -5.06 -5.27 -1.39
CA TYR A 70 -3.93 -4.57 -0.80
C TYR A 70 -4.16 -4.34 0.69
N LYS A 71 -3.08 -4.32 1.44
CA LYS A 71 -3.10 -4.08 2.87
C LYS A 71 -1.90 -3.24 3.28
N LEU A 72 -2.13 -2.26 4.17
CA LEU A 72 -1.08 -1.54 4.87
C LEU A 72 -0.81 -2.20 6.21
N VAL A 73 0.47 -2.34 6.51
CA VAL A 73 0.97 -2.95 7.75
C VAL A 73 1.96 -1.99 8.40
N ARG A 74 1.83 -1.77 9.71
CA ARG A 74 2.83 -1.11 10.54
C ARG A 74 3.58 -2.19 11.31
N ASP A 75 4.87 -2.33 11.05
CA ASP A 75 5.72 -3.40 11.62
C ASP A 75 5.12 -4.80 11.35
N SER A 76 4.39 -5.35 12.31
CA SER A 76 3.65 -6.62 12.19
C SER A 76 2.13 -6.46 12.35
N THR A 77 1.65 -5.22 12.51
CA THR A 77 0.24 -4.94 12.79
C THR A 77 -0.47 -4.51 11.51
N ASP A 78 -1.56 -5.20 11.17
CA ASP A 78 -2.45 -4.79 10.09
C ASP A 78 -3.18 -3.51 10.48
N ILE A 79 -2.97 -2.42 9.74
CA ILE A 79 -3.59 -1.12 10.04
C ILE A 79 -4.74 -0.78 9.11
N LYS A 80 -4.69 -1.24 7.85
CA LYS A 80 -5.76 -1.02 6.90
C LYS A 80 -5.77 -2.07 5.79
N ALA A 81 -6.84 -2.82 5.67
CA ALA A 81 -7.13 -3.60 4.48
C ALA A 81 -7.99 -2.77 3.51
N TYR A 82 -7.65 -2.85 2.22
CA TYR A 82 -8.38 -2.22 1.12
C TYR A 82 -9.13 -3.31 0.35
N GLU A 83 -10.08 -3.92 1.04
CA GLU A 83 -10.93 -4.98 0.47
C GLU A 83 -12.39 -4.54 0.58
N ASP A 84 -13.14 -4.71 -0.48
CA ASP A 84 -14.59 -4.57 -0.42
C ASP A 84 -15.19 -5.89 0.08
N ASN A 85 -15.89 -5.84 1.22
CA ASN A 85 -16.49 -6.99 1.88
C ASN A 85 -15.56 -8.22 2.04
N GLY A 86 -14.26 -7.98 2.27
CA GLY A 86 -13.26 -9.04 2.42
C GLY A 86 -12.87 -9.73 1.11
N ALA A 87 -13.27 -9.19 -0.04
CA ALA A 87 -13.02 -9.80 -1.33
C ALA A 87 -11.74 -9.27 -1.98
N TYR A 88 -11.79 -8.15 -2.68
CA TYR A 88 -10.65 -7.59 -3.39
C TYR A 88 -10.74 -6.06 -3.46
N THR A 89 -9.58 -5.41 -3.56
CA THR A 89 -9.49 -3.96 -3.79
C THR A 89 -9.82 -3.63 -5.23
N MET A 90 -9.41 -4.48 -6.15
CA MET A 90 -9.57 -4.31 -7.58
C MET A 90 -9.80 -5.66 -8.24
N LYS A 91 -10.70 -5.69 -9.21
CA LYS A 91 -11.02 -6.86 -10.03
C LYS A 91 -11.06 -6.45 -11.49
N VAL A 92 -10.52 -7.31 -12.34
CA VAL A 92 -10.66 -7.23 -13.78
C VAL A 92 -11.36 -8.50 -14.25
N GLU A 93 -12.36 -8.33 -15.10
CA GLU A 93 -13.10 -9.42 -15.72
C GLU A 93 -13.09 -9.24 -17.24
N ARG A 94 -12.62 -10.24 -17.96
CA ARG A 94 -12.55 -10.26 -19.42
C ARG A 94 -13.01 -11.62 -19.96
N GLY A 95 -13.34 -11.66 -21.23
CA GLY A 95 -13.70 -12.92 -21.90
C GLY A 95 -12.53 -13.90 -22.07
N ALA A 96 -12.76 -15.03 -22.69
CA ALA A 96 -11.91 -16.21 -22.76
C ALA A 96 -10.56 -16.08 -23.50
N SER A 97 -9.98 -14.90 -23.60
CA SER A 97 -8.67 -14.67 -24.23
C SER A 97 -7.65 -14.21 -23.20
N ASN A 98 -6.37 -14.43 -23.48
CA ASN A 98 -5.30 -13.82 -22.68
C ASN A 98 -5.45 -12.31 -22.70
N TYR A 99 -5.30 -11.67 -21.55
CA TYR A 99 -5.39 -10.22 -21.43
C TYR A 99 -4.39 -9.67 -20.41
N TRP A 100 -4.05 -8.40 -20.61
CA TRP A 100 -3.22 -7.61 -19.70
C TRP A 100 -3.93 -6.30 -19.42
N GLU A 101 -3.99 -5.93 -18.15
CA GLU A 101 -4.51 -4.64 -17.73
C GLU A 101 -3.51 -3.99 -16.77
N THR A 102 -3.35 -2.67 -16.91
CA THR A 102 -2.44 -1.89 -16.09
C THR A 102 -3.17 -0.69 -15.52
N PHE A 103 -3.03 -0.49 -14.23
CA PHE A 103 -3.63 0.63 -13.50
C PHE A 103 -2.59 1.33 -12.64
N ARG A 104 -2.78 2.64 -12.43
CA ARG A 104 -2.13 3.34 -11.31
C ARG A 104 -3.04 3.24 -10.11
N THR A 105 -2.50 2.80 -9.00
CA THR A 105 -3.22 2.61 -7.73
C THR A 105 -2.62 3.54 -6.69
N SER A 106 -3.47 4.25 -5.96
CA SER A 106 -3.08 5.08 -4.84
C SER A 106 -3.84 4.65 -3.59
N LEU A 107 -3.12 4.49 -2.50
CA LEU A 107 -3.67 4.13 -1.20
C LEU A 107 -3.25 5.19 -0.19
N THR A 108 -4.20 5.68 0.60
CA THR A 108 -3.96 6.64 1.67
C THR A 108 -4.57 6.17 2.98
N HIS A 109 -3.89 6.47 4.08
CA HIS A 109 -4.39 6.18 5.41
C HIS A 109 -3.77 7.13 6.45
N PHE A 110 -4.54 7.46 7.49
CA PHE A 110 -4.02 8.09 8.71
C PHE A 110 -3.89 7.04 9.79
N ASP A 111 -2.70 6.90 10.34
CA ASP A 111 -2.42 6.02 11.47
C ASP A 111 -2.02 6.82 12.71
N SER A 112 -2.26 6.24 13.88
CA SER A 112 -1.86 6.78 15.19
C SER A 112 -0.95 5.76 15.87
N PRO A 113 0.38 5.81 15.62
CA PRO A 113 1.31 4.79 16.12
C PRO A 113 1.50 4.83 17.64
N SER A 114 1.19 5.98 18.28
CA SER A 114 1.27 6.20 19.73
C SER A 114 2.66 5.88 20.31
N THR A 115 3.72 6.15 19.56
CA THR A 115 5.12 5.90 19.94
C THR A 115 6.04 6.97 19.38
N THR A 116 7.20 7.16 19.99
CA THR A 116 8.33 7.92 19.46
C THR A 116 9.49 7.02 19.01
N SER A 117 9.28 5.71 19.01
CA SER A 117 10.21 4.76 18.37
C SER A 117 9.97 4.69 16.87
N ALA A 118 10.98 4.30 16.10
CA ALA A 118 10.85 4.08 14.68
C ALA A 118 9.78 3.01 14.38
N VAL A 119 8.91 3.30 13.43
CA VAL A 119 7.88 2.37 12.91
C VAL A 119 8.04 2.22 11.41
N ASN A 120 7.86 1.01 10.90
CA ASN A 120 7.96 0.71 9.47
C ASN A 120 6.56 0.50 8.88
N TYR A 121 6.25 1.26 7.84
CA TYR A 121 5.02 1.10 7.06
C TYR A 121 5.33 0.38 5.77
N LYS A 122 4.60 -0.68 5.49
CA LYS A 122 4.79 -1.53 4.31
C LYS A 122 3.47 -1.86 3.62
N LEU A 123 3.59 -2.09 2.31
CA LEU A 123 2.50 -2.56 1.47
C LEU A 123 2.57 -4.07 1.33
N GLN A 124 1.45 -4.73 1.56
CA GLN A 124 1.23 -6.14 1.23
C GLN A 124 0.14 -6.28 0.17
N PHE A 125 0.19 -7.35 -0.59
CA PHE A 125 -0.83 -7.69 -1.56
C PHE A 125 -1.10 -9.19 -1.61
N ALA A 126 -2.30 -9.55 -2.07
CA ALA A 126 -2.70 -10.93 -2.31
C ALA A 126 -3.51 -11.01 -3.60
N ARG A 127 -3.27 -12.03 -4.41
CA ARG A 127 -4.22 -12.39 -5.46
C ARG A 127 -5.43 -13.04 -4.81
N LYS A 128 -6.62 -12.51 -5.03
CA LYS A 128 -7.86 -13.06 -4.43
C LYS A 128 -8.64 -13.95 -5.39
N ILE A 129 -8.51 -13.71 -6.69
CA ILE A 129 -9.19 -14.48 -7.73
C ILE A 129 -8.33 -14.55 -8.99
N GLY A 130 -8.33 -15.69 -9.66
CA GLY A 130 -7.75 -15.98 -10.98
C GLY A 130 -6.32 -15.50 -11.22
N GLY A 131 -5.75 -15.75 -12.35
CA GLY A 131 -4.54 -15.17 -12.93
C GLY A 131 -3.33 -14.86 -12.04
N THR A 132 -2.58 -13.85 -12.42
CA THR A 132 -1.42 -13.30 -11.69
C THR A 132 -1.63 -11.82 -11.41
N ALA A 133 -1.40 -11.42 -10.17
CA ALA A 133 -1.36 -10.02 -9.76
C ALA A 133 0.10 -9.57 -9.65
N THR A 134 0.42 -8.42 -10.20
CA THR A 134 1.78 -7.86 -10.21
C THR A 134 1.75 -6.39 -9.81
N ILE A 135 2.67 -5.98 -8.95
CA ILE A 135 3.02 -4.56 -8.76
C ILE A 135 4.24 -4.29 -9.63
N LYS A 136 4.16 -3.27 -10.48
CA LYS A 136 5.16 -2.99 -11.50
C LYS A 136 5.39 -1.51 -11.72
N GLY A 137 6.63 -1.16 -12.09
CA GLY A 137 7.04 0.19 -12.41
C GLY A 137 7.40 1.01 -11.18
N VAL A 138 7.26 2.32 -11.29
CA VAL A 138 7.60 3.22 -10.17
C VAL A 138 6.56 3.06 -9.06
N THR A 139 7.06 2.70 -7.89
CA THR A 139 6.32 2.73 -6.63
C THR A 139 6.84 3.86 -5.78
N LYS A 140 5.93 4.68 -5.28
CA LYS A 140 6.21 5.81 -4.39
C LYS A 140 5.58 5.55 -3.04
N VAL A 141 6.31 5.88 -1.99
CA VAL A 141 5.78 5.95 -0.63
C VAL A 141 6.12 7.30 -0.03
N ILE A 142 5.14 7.93 0.59
CA ILE A 142 5.29 9.19 1.32
C ILE A 142 4.70 8.99 2.71
N LEU A 143 5.46 9.40 3.73
CA LEU A 143 5.02 9.46 5.10
C LEU A 143 5.12 10.91 5.58
N GLN A 144 4.03 11.42 6.17
CA GLN A 144 4.01 12.74 6.79
C GLN A 144 3.58 12.63 8.24
N GLU A 145 4.40 13.15 9.13
CA GLU A 145 4.01 13.32 10.54
C GLU A 145 3.21 14.58 10.70
N ILE A 146 2.04 14.46 11.31
CA ILE A 146 1.07 15.53 11.54
C ILE A 146 0.95 15.79 13.03
N ALA A 147 1.17 17.05 13.44
CA ALA A 147 0.98 17.50 14.82
C ALA A 147 -0.49 17.37 15.27
N GLN A 148 -0.70 17.02 16.53
CA GLN A 148 -2.04 16.97 17.17
C GLN A 148 -2.12 17.90 18.36
#